data_c9037d3d650977e160982f10047a8348
#
_entry.id   c9037d3d650977e160982f10047a8348
#
_cell.length_a   1.000
_cell.length_b   1.000
_cell.length_c   1.000
_cell.angle_alpha   90.00
_cell.angle_beta   90.00
_cell.angle_gamma   90.00
#
_symmetry.space_group_name_H-M   'P 1'
#
loop_
_entity.id
_entity.type
_entity.pdbx_description
1 polymer ?
#
loop_
_entity_poly.entity_id
_entity_poly.type
_entity_poly.pdbx_seq_one_letter_code
_entity_poly.pdbx_strand_id
1 'polypeptide(L)'
;MDQLKTAIREKGIAVEELCQYSYDTNRNQTDIKNTKTGEDQTYVYDAENRLSQVSMTKDGKTAVIQQNIYNGEGQRIQKVDGDETTNYYYQNGVVDYTTDANGEQNSQNLIGTDGNVLATERFQQNATQYYLYNKDIQESTSSLVKEDGSADATYQYTDFGETTIQGDDQAKNEVCYTGGIYDQSTGLYYLNARYYNPEDGRFMTEDSYRGEIMNPETGHLYVYCANNPVNY
;
A
#
# COMPACT_ATOMS: atom_id res chain seq x y z
N MET A 1 -7.53 12.53 -20.10
CA MET A 1 -8.48 13.17 -19.14
C MET A 1 -8.95 12.18 -18.08
N ASP A 2 -8.00 11.50 -17.41
CA ASP A 2 -8.33 10.34 -16.56
C ASP A 2 -8.19 10.64 -15.06
N GLN A 3 -7.88 11.92 -14.73
CA GLN A 3 -7.73 12.38 -13.36
C GLN A 3 -9.07 12.50 -12.66
N LEU A 4 -9.19 11.88 -11.51
CA LEU A 4 -10.34 12.03 -10.62
C LEU A 4 -10.36 13.45 -10.06
N LYS A 5 -11.47 14.14 -10.16
CA LYS A 5 -11.61 15.52 -9.63
C LYS A 5 -12.35 15.55 -8.31
N THR A 6 -13.40 14.76 -8.20
CA THR A 6 -14.25 14.66 -7.02
C THR A 6 -14.76 13.24 -6.87
N ALA A 7 -14.91 12.80 -5.63
CA ALA A 7 -15.64 11.59 -5.29
C ALA A 7 -16.62 11.87 -4.15
N ILE A 8 -17.75 11.16 -4.18
CA ILE A 8 -18.74 11.15 -3.11
C ILE A 8 -18.79 9.72 -2.60
N ARG A 9 -18.55 9.55 -1.30
CA ARG A 9 -18.67 8.27 -0.62
C ARG A 9 -19.91 8.28 0.24
N GLU A 10 -20.76 7.27 0.07
CA GLU A 10 -22.05 7.18 0.72
C GLU A 10 -22.15 5.89 1.53
N LYS A 11 -22.82 5.97 2.69
CA LYS A 11 -23.24 4.82 3.46
C LYS A 11 -24.75 4.87 3.66
N GLY A 12 -25.47 4.01 2.96
CA GLY A 12 -26.92 4.07 2.88
C GLY A 12 -27.38 5.33 2.15
N ILE A 13 -28.13 6.20 2.84
CA ILE A 13 -28.62 7.48 2.29
C ILE A 13 -27.79 8.69 2.75
N ALA A 14 -26.75 8.46 3.55
CA ALA A 14 -25.91 9.53 4.07
C ALA A 14 -24.64 9.69 3.24
N VAL A 15 -24.34 10.90 2.81
CA VAL A 15 -23.02 11.25 2.25
C VAL A 15 -22.06 11.32 3.42
N GLU A 16 -21.10 10.41 3.48
CA GLU A 16 -20.07 10.39 4.53
C GLU A 16 -18.87 11.24 4.15
N GLU A 17 -18.50 11.25 2.88
CA GLU A 17 -17.33 11.98 2.41
C GLU A 17 -17.60 12.68 1.08
N LEU A 18 -16.96 13.83 0.91
CA LEU A 18 -16.86 14.56 -0.36
C LEU A 18 -15.41 14.94 -0.57
N CYS A 19 -14.73 14.14 -1.37
CA CYS A 19 -13.30 14.29 -1.64
C CYS A 19 -13.06 15.14 -2.90
N GLN A 20 -12.04 16.00 -2.84
CA GLN A 20 -11.51 16.77 -3.96
C GLN A 20 -10.05 16.41 -4.16
N TYR A 21 -9.65 16.22 -5.41
CA TYR A 21 -8.33 15.74 -5.79
C TYR A 21 -7.58 16.81 -6.57
N SER A 22 -6.29 16.97 -6.26
CA SER A 22 -5.36 17.83 -6.99
C SER A 22 -4.22 17.01 -7.58
N TYR A 23 -3.61 17.53 -8.65
CA TYR A 23 -2.51 16.89 -9.35
C TYR A 23 -1.45 17.91 -9.72
N ASP A 24 -0.19 17.50 -9.73
CA ASP A 24 0.91 18.32 -10.22
C ASP A 24 1.00 18.35 -11.76
N THR A 25 2.01 19.06 -12.30
CA THR A 25 2.26 19.15 -13.75
C THR A 25 2.69 17.82 -14.38
N ASN A 26 3.26 16.93 -13.58
CA ASN A 26 3.62 15.56 -13.98
C ASN A 26 2.45 14.60 -13.86
N ARG A 27 1.27 15.13 -13.43
CA ARG A 27 0.02 14.40 -13.24
C ARG A 27 0.04 13.40 -12.08
N ASN A 28 0.94 13.58 -11.11
CA ASN A 28 0.88 12.86 -9.85
C ASN A 28 -0.20 13.46 -8.97
N GLN A 29 -0.97 12.63 -8.26
CA GLN A 29 -1.99 13.09 -7.33
C GLN A 29 -1.32 13.71 -6.09
N THR A 30 -1.55 15.00 -5.85
CA THR A 30 -0.87 15.74 -4.77
C THR A 30 -1.72 15.92 -3.53
N ASP A 31 -3.05 15.92 -3.67
CA ASP A 31 -3.93 16.15 -2.53
C ASP A 31 -5.21 15.34 -2.65
N ILE A 32 -5.70 14.89 -1.50
CA ILE A 32 -7.09 14.50 -1.27
C ILE A 32 -7.61 15.39 -0.15
N LYS A 33 -8.64 16.21 -0.45
CA LYS A 33 -9.30 17.06 0.54
C LYS A 33 -10.70 16.53 0.82
N ASN A 34 -10.91 16.08 2.05
CA ASN A 34 -12.24 15.70 2.51
C ASN A 34 -12.97 16.92 3.05
N THR A 35 -13.83 17.53 2.25
CA THR A 35 -14.52 18.78 2.58
C THR A 35 -15.59 18.61 3.67
N LYS A 36 -15.94 17.37 4.01
CA LYS A 36 -16.94 17.06 5.05
C LYS A 36 -16.30 16.84 6.41
N THR A 37 -15.18 16.10 6.48
CA THR A 37 -14.47 15.83 7.73
C THR A 37 -13.41 16.88 8.05
N GLY A 38 -12.91 17.61 7.03
CA GLY A 38 -11.79 18.54 7.15
C GLY A 38 -10.45 17.82 7.30
N GLU A 39 -10.39 16.52 6.94
CA GLU A 39 -9.15 15.75 6.90
C GLU A 39 -8.58 15.81 5.48
N ASP A 40 -7.36 16.32 5.36
CA ASP A 40 -6.68 16.44 4.07
C ASP A 40 -5.42 15.57 4.07
N GLN A 41 -5.17 14.88 2.97
CA GLN A 41 -3.92 14.18 2.73
C GLN A 41 -3.14 14.89 1.64
N THR A 42 -1.84 15.08 1.87
CA THR A 42 -0.93 15.72 0.90
C THR A 42 0.22 14.77 0.57
N TYR A 43 0.54 14.67 -0.71
CA TYR A 43 1.51 13.75 -1.27
C TYR A 43 2.62 14.52 -1.98
N VAL A 44 3.88 14.19 -1.66
CA VAL A 44 5.07 14.77 -2.30
C VAL A 44 5.79 13.67 -3.06
N TYR A 45 6.25 14.01 -4.26
CA TYR A 45 6.97 13.09 -5.14
C TYR A 45 8.39 13.56 -5.35
N ASP A 46 9.30 12.63 -5.58
CA ASP A 46 10.66 12.92 -6.00
C ASP A 46 10.74 13.25 -7.50
N ALA A 47 11.96 13.52 -7.98
CA ALA A 47 12.19 13.88 -9.39
C ALA A 47 11.84 12.77 -10.40
N GLU A 48 11.68 11.53 -9.92
CA GLU A 48 11.32 10.36 -10.72
C GLU A 48 9.84 9.96 -10.56
N ASN A 49 9.02 10.88 -9.98
CA ASN A 49 7.59 10.71 -9.72
C ASN A 49 7.26 9.56 -8.74
N ARG A 50 8.17 9.24 -7.82
CA ARG A 50 7.94 8.26 -6.76
C ARG A 50 7.48 8.97 -5.49
N LEU A 51 6.50 8.41 -4.80
CA LEU A 51 5.91 9.00 -3.58
C LEU A 51 6.93 9.05 -2.45
N SER A 52 7.47 10.23 -2.16
CA SER A 52 8.51 10.44 -1.14
C SER A 52 7.98 10.80 0.23
N GLN A 53 6.80 11.44 0.32
CA GLN A 53 6.21 11.82 1.61
C GLN A 53 4.69 11.84 1.54
N VAL A 54 4.07 11.43 2.63
CA VAL A 54 2.63 11.60 2.91
C VAL A 54 2.46 12.42 4.18
N SER A 55 1.63 13.44 4.10
CA SER A 55 1.23 14.26 5.25
C SER A 55 -0.27 14.23 5.43
N MET A 56 -0.73 14.28 6.68
CA MET A 56 -2.15 14.38 7.02
C MET A 56 -2.41 15.67 7.78
N THR A 57 -3.45 16.38 7.37
CA THR A 57 -3.98 17.55 8.10
C THR A 57 -5.30 17.17 8.73
N LYS A 58 -5.39 17.33 10.04
CA LYS A 58 -6.61 17.12 10.84
C LYS A 58 -6.73 18.22 11.87
N ASP A 59 -7.92 18.80 12.04
CA ASP A 59 -8.17 19.92 12.98
C ASP A 59 -7.19 21.09 12.80
N GLY A 60 -6.81 21.38 11.54
CA GLY A 60 -5.88 22.46 11.19
C GLY A 60 -4.41 22.20 11.55
N LYS A 61 -4.07 20.99 11.97
CA LYS A 61 -2.69 20.55 12.25
C LYS A 61 -2.22 19.59 11.18
N THR A 62 -1.06 19.89 10.59
CA THR A 62 -0.42 19.03 9.60
C THR A 62 0.72 18.27 10.25
N ALA A 63 0.75 16.96 10.02
CA ALA A 63 1.84 16.08 10.41
C ALA A 63 2.30 15.24 9.21
N VAL A 64 3.62 15.02 9.08
CA VAL A 64 4.17 14.02 8.19
C VAL A 64 3.92 12.65 8.82
N ILE A 65 3.20 11.78 8.13
CA ILE A 65 2.86 10.44 8.63
C ILE A 65 3.74 9.37 8.02
N GLN A 66 4.24 9.57 6.78
CA GLN A 66 5.13 8.61 6.14
C GLN A 66 6.15 9.31 5.26
N GLN A 67 7.38 8.78 5.21
CA GLN A 67 8.43 9.16 4.26
C GLN A 67 9.04 7.90 3.63
N ASN A 68 9.40 7.98 2.35
CA ASN A 68 9.94 6.87 1.58
C ASN A 68 11.23 7.26 0.86
N ILE A 69 12.19 6.34 0.84
CA ILE A 69 13.44 6.45 0.09
C ILE A 69 13.54 5.27 -0.89
N TYR A 70 14.04 5.54 -2.08
CA TYR A 70 14.14 4.58 -3.17
C TYR A 70 15.57 4.42 -3.64
N ASN A 71 15.90 3.22 -4.14
CA ASN A 71 17.17 2.98 -4.84
C ASN A 71 17.08 3.43 -6.32
N GLY A 72 18.20 3.28 -7.05
CA GLY A 72 18.26 3.62 -8.46
C GLY A 72 17.43 2.75 -9.41
N GLU A 73 16.92 1.60 -8.90
CA GLU A 73 16.04 0.69 -9.63
C GLU A 73 14.54 0.99 -9.36
N GLY A 74 14.26 2.00 -8.51
CA GLY A 74 12.90 2.39 -8.16
C GLY A 74 12.27 1.60 -7.02
N GLN A 75 13.00 0.67 -6.39
CA GLN A 75 12.50 -0.07 -5.24
C GLN A 75 12.56 0.81 -3.98
N ARG A 76 11.52 0.78 -3.17
CA ARG A 76 11.48 1.45 -1.86
C ARG A 76 12.41 0.74 -0.88
N ILE A 77 13.54 1.35 -0.55
CA ILE A 77 14.54 0.77 0.35
C ILE A 77 14.37 1.21 1.81
N GLN A 78 13.61 2.27 2.06
CA GLN A 78 13.32 2.71 3.43
C GLN A 78 11.93 3.33 3.49
N LYS A 79 11.22 3.04 4.57
CA LYS A 79 10.01 3.72 5.03
C LYS A 79 10.23 4.24 6.44
N VAL A 80 9.85 5.49 6.67
CA VAL A 80 9.71 6.07 8.01
C VAL A 80 8.22 6.32 8.22
N ASP A 81 7.65 5.69 9.24
CA ASP A 81 6.24 5.72 9.59
C ASP A 81 6.11 6.21 11.04
N GLY A 82 5.80 7.49 11.21
CA GLY A 82 5.92 8.13 12.51
C GLY A 82 7.37 8.08 13.04
N ASP A 83 7.58 7.40 14.15
CA ASP A 83 8.90 7.20 14.75
C ASP A 83 9.57 5.87 14.34
N GLU A 84 8.87 5.01 13.59
CA GLU A 84 9.38 3.71 13.15
C GLU A 84 10.06 3.81 11.78
N THR A 85 11.27 3.27 11.68
CA THR A 85 12.01 3.15 10.42
C THR A 85 12.13 1.70 10.04
N THR A 86 11.77 1.37 8.80
CA THR A 86 11.94 0.06 8.19
C THR A 86 12.82 0.18 6.96
N ASN A 87 13.93 -0.55 6.91
CA ASN A 87 14.75 -0.70 5.72
C ASN A 87 14.41 -2.02 5.03
N TYR A 88 14.26 -2.01 3.72
CA TYR A 88 13.84 -3.16 2.91
C TYR A 88 14.99 -3.69 2.08
N TYR A 89 15.17 -5.00 2.10
CA TYR A 89 16.15 -5.72 1.28
C TYR A 89 15.43 -6.72 0.40
N TYR A 90 15.79 -6.75 -0.89
CA TYR A 90 15.04 -7.46 -1.90
C TYR A 90 15.82 -8.64 -2.48
N GLN A 91 15.10 -9.72 -2.74
CA GLN A 91 15.55 -10.82 -3.57
C GLN A 91 14.58 -10.99 -4.75
N ASN A 92 15.08 -10.83 -5.97
CA ASN A 92 14.27 -10.96 -7.20
C ASN A 92 13.00 -10.07 -7.21
N GLY A 93 13.09 -8.85 -6.65
CA GLY A 93 11.96 -7.91 -6.60
C GLY A 93 10.98 -8.10 -5.45
N VAL A 94 11.17 -9.10 -4.61
CA VAL A 94 10.37 -9.38 -3.41
C VAL A 94 11.19 -9.03 -2.17
N VAL A 95 10.55 -8.50 -1.13
CA VAL A 95 11.23 -8.21 0.14
C VAL A 95 11.67 -9.52 0.79
N ASP A 96 12.98 -9.69 0.91
CA ASP A 96 13.60 -10.85 1.55
C ASP A 96 13.63 -10.68 3.07
N TYR A 97 14.14 -9.54 3.54
CA TYR A 97 14.15 -9.21 4.96
C TYR A 97 14.08 -7.71 5.19
N THR A 98 13.80 -7.33 6.43
CA THR A 98 13.78 -5.94 6.86
C THR A 98 14.66 -5.71 8.09
N THR A 99 15.14 -4.47 8.25
CA THR A 99 15.84 -4.03 9.45
C THR A 99 15.21 -2.76 10.01
N ASP A 100 15.49 -2.46 11.26
CA ASP A 100 15.16 -1.20 11.91
C ASP A 100 16.13 -0.05 11.53
N ALA A 101 15.97 1.11 12.18
CA ALA A 101 16.82 2.29 11.99
C ALA A 101 18.30 2.04 12.36
N ASN A 102 18.58 1.08 13.24
CA ASN A 102 19.94 0.74 13.68
C ASN A 102 20.60 -0.33 12.80
N GLY A 103 19.85 -0.86 11.83
CA GLY A 103 20.28 -1.96 10.98
C GLY A 103 20.11 -3.34 11.63
N GLU A 104 19.38 -3.43 12.76
CA GLU A 104 19.06 -4.71 13.39
C GLU A 104 17.92 -5.38 12.63
N GLN A 105 18.10 -6.64 12.24
CA GLN A 105 17.11 -7.40 11.48
C GLN A 105 15.87 -7.65 12.35
N ASN A 106 14.70 -7.29 11.80
CA ASN A 106 13.40 -7.45 12.46
C ASN A 106 12.47 -8.42 11.75
N SER A 107 12.76 -8.78 10.49
CA SER A 107 12.03 -9.81 9.78
C SER A 107 12.90 -10.58 8.78
N GLN A 108 12.44 -11.81 8.43
CA GLN A 108 12.94 -12.61 7.32
C GLN A 108 11.77 -13.30 6.66
N ASN A 109 11.66 -13.22 5.34
CA ASN A 109 10.60 -13.85 4.58
C ASN A 109 11.08 -15.15 3.90
N LEU A 110 10.26 -16.16 3.90
CA LEU A 110 10.42 -17.35 3.05
C LEU A 110 9.66 -17.09 1.75
N ILE A 111 10.41 -16.99 0.65
CA ILE A 111 9.87 -16.70 -0.68
C ILE A 111 9.76 -18.00 -1.46
N GLY A 112 8.59 -18.29 -2.01
CA GLY A 112 8.35 -19.43 -2.91
C GLY A 112 9.00 -19.22 -4.29
N THR A 113 9.00 -20.29 -5.09
CA THR A 113 9.59 -20.27 -6.43
C THR A 113 8.85 -19.36 -7.42
N ASP A 114 7.63 -19.03 -7.12
CA ASP A 114 6.74 -18.13 -7.87
C ASP A 114 6.85 -16.65 -7.44
N GLY A 115 7.73 -16.37 -6.45
CA GLY A 115 7.92 -15.03 -5.89
C GLY A 115 6.96 -14.66 -4.77
N ASN A 116 6.09 -15.56 -4.34
CA ASN A 116 5.15 -15.30 -3.24
C ASN A 116 5.81 -15.49 -1.87
N VAL A 117 5.47 -14.63 -0.91
CA VAL A 117 5.86 -14.82 0.48
C VAL A 117 4.97 -15.90 1.10
N LEU A 118 5.59 -16.99 1.57
CA LEU A 118 4.93 -18.17 2.15
C LEU A 118 4.91 -18.15 3.68
N ALA A 119 5.96 -17.62 4.28
CA ALA A 119 6.13 -17.51 5.72
C ALA A 119 7.00 -16.30 6.06
N THR A 120 6.95 -15.87 7.31
CA THR A 120 7.84 -14.82 7.81
C THR A 120 8.31 -15.15 9.22
N GLU A 121 9.57 -14.83 9.48
CA GLU A 121 10.12 -14.78 10.84
C GLU A 121 10.08 -13.33 11.31
N ARG A 122 9.76 -13.12 12.58
CA ARG A 122 9.84 -11.84 13.27
C ARG A 122 10.79 -11.94 14.43
N PHE A 123 11.84 -11.12 14.40
CA PHE A 123 12.85 -11.07 15.44
C PHE A 123 12.47 -10.01 16.47
N GLN A 124 12.25 -10.45 17.72
CA GLN A 124 12.02 -9.59 18.86
C GLN A 124 13.18 -9.77 19.83
N GLN A 125 13.42 -8.79 20.72
CA GLN A 125 14.62 -8.73 21.58
C GLN A 125 15.05 -10.05 22.27
N ASN A 126 14.13 -11.00 22.50
CA ASN A 126 14.44 -12.28 23.17
C ASN A 126 13.72 -13.49 22.56
N ALA A 127 13.06 -13.35 21.42
CA ALA A 127 12.32 -14.44 20.80
C ALA A 127 12.20 -14.26 19.27
N THR A 128 12.24 -15.36 18.55
CA THR A 128 11.84 -15.42 17.15
C THR A 128 10.46 -16.02 17.08
N GLN A 129 9.58 -15.41 16.31
CA GLN A 129 8.23 -15.91 16.05
C GLN A 129 8.08 -16.19 14.55
N TYR A 130 7.42 -17.31 14.25
CA TYR A 130 7.19 -17.75 12.89
C TYR A 130 5.72 -17.65 12.55
N TYR A 131 5.44 -17.18 11.33
CA TYR A 131 4.08 -17.02 10.84
C TYR A 131 3.98 -17.61 9.44
N LEU A 132 2.93 -18.39 9.20
CA LEU A 132 2.57 -18.89 7.88
C LEU A 132 1.49 -18.00 7.26
N TYR A 133 1.62 -17.70 5.97
CA TYR A 133 0.62 -16.98 5.22
C TYR A 133 -0.43 -17.94 4.67
N ASN A 134 -1.69 -17.73 5.04
CA ASN A 134 -2.81 -18.25 4.27
C ASN A 134 -3.22 -17.18 3.26
N LYS A 135 -3.35 -17.57 2.01
CA LYS A 135 -3.68 -16.67 0.90
C LYS A 135 -4.90 -17.16 0.15
N ASP A 136 -5.61 -16.24 -0.49
CA ASP A 136 -6.69 -16.56 -1.42
C ASP A 136 -6.13 -16.88 -2.82
N ILE A 137 -7.04 -17.09 -3.78
CA ILE A 137 -6.69 -17.41 -5.17
C ILE A 137 -6.00 -16.25 -5.91
N GLN A 138 -6.15 -15.02 -5.41
CA GLN A 138 -5.52 -13.81 -5.95
C GLN A 138 -4.20 -13.47 -5.23
N GLU A 139 -3.67 -14.40 -4.42
CA GLU A 139 -2.48 -14.22 -3.60
C GLU A 139 -2.61 -13.17 -2.50
N SER A 140 -3.84 -12.73 -2.18
CA SER A 140 -4.07 -11.84 -1.05
C SER A 140 -3.99 -12.61 0.27
N THR A 141 -3.31 -12.05 1.26
CA THR A 141 -3.19 -12.66 2.60
C THR A 141 -4.56 -12.67 3.29
N SER A 142 -5.08 -13.85 3.60
CA SER A 142 -6.34 -14.00 4.35
C SER A 142 -6.12 -14.13 5.85
N SER A 143 -5.01 -14.73 6.26
CA SER A 143 -4.59 -14.79 7.67
C SER A 143 -3.11 -15.08 7.81
N LEU A 144 -2.55 -14.67 8.95
CA LEU A 144 -1.26 -15.13 9.46
C LEU A 144 -1.50 -16.12 10.59
N VAL A 145 -0.83 -17.26 10.52
CA VAL A 145 -0.98 -18.35 11.48
C VAL A 145 0.33 -18.56 12.23
N LYS A 146 0.24 -18.59 13.56
CA LYS A 146 1.37 -18.88 14.48
C LYS A 146 1.73 -20.36 14.47
N GLU A 147 2.87 -20.72 15.06
CA GLU A 147 3.33 -22.11 15.17
C GLU A 147 2.33 -23.04 15.91
N ASP A 148 1.55 -22.51 16.83
CA ASP A 148 0.51 -23.28 17.57
C ASP A 148 -0.79 -23.46 16.76
N GLY A 149 -0.86 -22.95 15.53
CA GLY A 149 -2.01 -23.01 14.68
C GLY A 149 -3.06 -21.92 14.92
N SER A 150 -2.88 -21.06 15.90
CA SER A 150 -3.78 -19.93 16.13
C SER A 150 -3.51 -18.80 15.12
N ALA A 151 -4.55 -18.04 14.75
CA ALA A 151 -4.38 -16.86 13.92
C ALA A 151 -3.78 -15.71 14.75
N ASP A 152 -2.78 -15.02 14.18
CA ASP A 152 -2.28 -13.74 14.69
C ASP A 152 -3.20 -12.61 14.25
N ALA A 153 -3.47 -12.57 12.96
CA ALA A 153 -4.39 -11.64 12.34
C ALA A 153 -5.12 -12.28 11.16
N THR A 154 -6.31 -11.77 10.87
CA THR A 154 -7.10 -12.08 9.67
C THR A 154 -7.34 -10.81 8.88
N TYR A 155 -7.35 -10.95 7.56
CA TYR A 155 -7.45 -9.84 6.61
C TYR A 155 -8.68 -10.04 5.74
N GLN A 156 -9.45 -8.98 5.56
CA GLN A 156 -10.59 -8.95 4.66
C GLN A 156 -10.42 -7.77 3.70
N TYR A 157 -10.82 -7.98 2.47
CA TYR A 157 -10.66 -6.99 1.40
C TYR A 157 -11.99 -6.74 0.71
N THR A 158 -12.22 -5.48 0.30
CA THR A 158 -13.22 -5.21 -0.75
C THR A 158 -12.66 -5.66 -2.09
N ASP A 159 -13.50 -5.66 -3.14
CA ASP A 159 -13.07 -6.03 -4.50
C ASP A 159 -11.85 -5.21 -4.98
N PHE A 160 -11.70 -3.98 -4.52
CA PHE A 160 -10.59 -3.07 -4.84
C PHE A 160 -9.48 -3.05 -3.79
N GLY A 161 -9.52 -3.92 -2.78
CA GLY A 161 -8.43 -4.09 -1.82
C GLY A 161 -8.47 -3.19 -0.58
N GLU A 162 -9.58 -2.46 -0.32
CA GLU A 162 -9.72 -1.81 0.98
C GLU A 162 -9.60 -2.88 2.08
N THR A 163 -8.67 -2.67 3.00
CA THR A 163 -8.21 -3.70 3.93
C THR A 163 -8.76 -3.50 5.32
N THR A 164 -9.36 -4.56 5.87
CA THR A 164 -9.75 -4.65 7.28
C THR A 164 -8.91 -5.72 7.96
N ILE A 165 -8.22 -5.34 9.03
CA ILE A 165 -7.38 -6.23 9.83
C ILE A 165 -8.08 -6.51 11.15
N GLN A 166 -8.13 -7.79 11.55
CA GLN A 166 -8.70 -8.23 12.83
C GLN A 166 -7.72 -9.19 13.52
N GLY A 167 -7.53 -9.02 14.81
CA GLY A 167 -6.60 -9.81 15.62
C GLY A 167 -5.53 -8.95 16.27
N ASP A 168 -4.48 -9.60 16.78
CA ASP A 168 -3.41 -8.93 17.52
C ASP A 168 -2.40 -8.24 16.60
N ASP A 169 -2.25 -8.72 15.35
CA ASP A 169 -1.30 -8.26 14.33
C ASP A 169 0.13 -8.06 14.87
N GLN A 170 0.57 -9.00 15.71
CA GLN A 170 1.91 -8.94 16.33
C GLN A 170 3.02 -9.08 15.27
N ALA A 171 2.70 -9.73 14.17
CA ALA A 171 3.61 -9.85 13.02
C ALA A 171 3.85 -8.51 12.31
N LYS A 172 3.01 -7.48 12.53
CA LYS A 172 3.02 -6.21 11.78
C LYS A 172 3.15 -6.47 10.28
N ASN A 173 2.22 -7.25 9.76
CA ASN A 173 2.29 -7.72 8.38
C ASN A 173 1.96 -6.62 7.39
N GLU A 174 2.82 -6.46 6.40
CA GLU A 174 2.60 -5.52 5.29
C GLU A 174 2.17 -6.22 3.99
N VAL A 175 2.37 -7.54 3.87
CA VAL A 175 2.01 -8.28 2.63
C VAL A 175 0.52 -8.62 2.65
N CYS A 176 -0.27 -7.90 1.88
CA CYS A 176 -1.73 -7.96 1.95
C CYS A 176 -2.38 -8.27 0.59
N TYR A 177 -3.23 -7.40 0.06
CA TYR A 177 -4.00 -7.58 -1.16
C TYR A 177 -3.10 -7.85 -2.36
N THR A 178 -3.35 -8.95 -3.07
CA THR A 178 -2.58 -9.43 -4.24
C THR A 178 -1.06 -9.46 -4.02
N GLY A 179 -0.63 -9.70 -2.78
CA GLY A 179 0.79 -9.70 -2.39
C GLY A 179 1.44 -8.32 -2.32
N GLY A 180 0.68 -7.24 -2.49
CA GLY A 180 1.15 -5.86 -2.38
C GLY A 180 1.52 -5.48 -0.95
N ILE A 181 2.40 -4.50 -0.79
CA ILE A 181 2.82 -3.96 0.51
C ILE A 181 1.83 -2.89 0.97
N TYR A 182 1.09 -3.17 2.02
CA TYR A 182 0.10 -2.28 2.61
C TYR A 182 0.74 -1.36 3.65
N ASP A 183 0.66 -0.06 3.41
CA ASP A 183 1.09 0.96 4.35
C ASP A 183 -0.11 1.38 5.22
N GLN A 184 -0.25 0.76 6.38
CA GLN A 184 -1.42 0.89 7.26
C GLN A 184 -1.68 2.34 7.70
N SER A 185 -0.62 3.14 7.91
CA SER A 185 -0.75 4.56 8.31
C SER A 185 -1.37 5.44 7.25
N THR A 186 -1.21 5.09 5.98
CA THR A 186 -1.71 5.88 4.84
C THR A 186 -2.91 5.25 4.14
N GLY A 187 -3.15 3.95 4.36
CA GLY A 187 -4.15 3.16 3.65
C GLY A 187 -3.77 2.83 2.20
N LEU A 188 -2.54 3.12 1.78
CA LEU A 188 -2.07 2.92 0.41
C LEU A 188 -1.34 1.59 0.26
N TYR A 189 -1.33 1.08 -0.98
CA TYR A 189 -0.50 -0.05 -1.38
C TYR A 189 0.71 0.40 -2.18
N TYR A 190 1.89 -0.04 -1.79
CA TYR A 190 3.09 0.03 -2.60
C TYR A 190 3.17 -1.22 -3.48
N LEU A 191 2.97 -1.04 -4.79
CA LEU A 191 3.01 -2.08 -5.81
C LEU A 191 4.28 -1.96 -6.67
N ASN A 192 5.44 -1.84 -6.02
CA ASN A 192 6.77 -1.65 -6.62
C ASN A 192 6.89 -0.39 -7.50
N ALA A 193 6.23 -0.33 -8.64
CA ALA A 193 6.35 0.80 -9.57
C ALA A 193 5.49 2.01 -9.17
N ARG A 194 4.37 1.79 -8.52
CA ARG A 194 3.39 2.84 -8.20
C ARG A 194 2.71 2.59 -6.87
N TYR A 195 2.21 3.67 -6.28
CA TYR A 195 1.25 3.60 -5.18
C TYR A 195 -0.17 3.50 -5.70
N TYR A 196 -0.95 2.66 -5.03
CA TYR A 196 -2.35 2.39 -5.33
C TYR A 196 -3.21 2.79 -4.13
N ASN A 197 -4.27 3.53 -4.38
CA ASN A 197 -5.29 3.88 -3.39
C ASN A 197 -6.49 2.95 -3.56
N PRO A 198 -6.72 2.00 -2.63
CA PRO A 198 -7.83 1.05 -2.74
C PRO A 198 -9.20 1.71 -2.55
N GLU A 199 -9.30 2.79 -1.77
CA GLU A 199 -10.55 3.53 -1.58
C GLU A 199 -11.07 4.16 -2.88
N ASP A 200 -10.15 4.60 -3.75
CA ASP A 200 -10.48 5.20 -5.04
C ASP A 200 -10.41 4.19 -6.19
N GLY A 201 -9.85 2.99 -5.95
CA GLY A 201 -9.60 1.96 -6.95
C GLY A 201 -8.60 2.42 -8.04
N ARG A 202 -7.64 3.28 -7.68
CA ARG A 202 -6.77 3.96 -8.64
C ARG A 202 -5.32 4.05 -8.18
N PHE A 203 -4.43 4.07 -9.17
CA PHE A 203 -3.05 4.46 -8.95
C PHE A 203 -2.93 5.97 -8.69
N MET A 204 -1.92 6.37 -7.88
CA MET A 204 -1.65 7.76 -7.53
C MET A 204 -0.93 8.54 -8.64
N THR A 205 -0.27 7.82 -9.55
CA THR A 205 0.52 8.37 -10.67
C THR A 205 0.10 7.73 -11.98
N GLU A 206 0.36 8.41 -13.10
CA GLU A 206 0.09 7.86 -14.44
C GLU A 206 0.92 6.59 -14.71
N ASP A 207 0.34 5.68 -15.48
CA ASP A 207 1.09 4.58 -16.07
C ASP A 207 2.07 5.09 -17.12
N SER A 208 3.27 4.53 -17.15
CA SER A 208 4.23 4.76 -18.22
C SER A 208 3.78 4.14 -19.55
N TYR A 209 2.99 3.07 -19.48
CA TYR A 209 2.34 2.47 -20.64
C TYR A 209 1.13 3.30 -21.06
N ARG A 210 1.13 3.79 -22.30
CA ARG A 210 0.12 4.71 -22.84
C ARG A 210 -1.08 4.04 -23.49
N GLY A 211 -1.17 2.71 -23.40
CA GLY A 211 -2.21 1.91 -24.01
C GLY A 211 -2.02 1.71 -25.52
N GLU A 212 -2.95 0.97 -26.10
CA GLU A 212 -2.98 0.64 -27.52
C GLU A 212 -4.14 1.36 -28.22
N ILE A 213 -3.87 1.94 -29.40
CA ILE A 213 -4.89 2.67 -30.18
C ILE A 213 -6.07 1.76 -30.54
N MET A 214 -5.82 0.48 -30.79
CA MET A 214 -6.84 -0.50 -31.14
C MET A 214 -7.59 -1.07 -29.94
N ASN A 215 -7.12 -0.80 -28.73
CA ASN A 215 -7.73 -1.20 -27.47
C ASN A 215 -7.85 0.00 -26.54
N PRO A 216 -8.87 0.85 -26.69
CA PRO A 216 -9.03 2.10 -25.95
C PRO A 216 -9.10 1.91 -24.41
N GLU A 217 -9.51 0.74 -23.93
CA GLU A 217 -9.60 0.43 -22.50
C GLU A 217 -8.23 0.44 -21.83
N THR A 218 -7.16 0.14 -22.58
CA THR A 218 -5.79 0.20 -22.07
C THR A 218 -5.25 1.63 -21.92
N GLY A 219 -5.96 2.63 -22.41
CA GLY A 219 -5.58 4.05 -22.37
C GLY A 219 -5.88 4.76 -21.06
N HIS A 220 -6.51 4.10 -20.09
CA HIS A 220 -6.80 4.65 -18.77
C HIS A 220 -5.57 4.54 -17.85
N LEU A 221 -4.85 5.65 -17.67
CA LEU A 221 -3.52 5.65 -17.06
C LEU A 221 -3.48 5.47 -15.54
N TYR A 222 -4.61 5.60 -14.85
CA TYR A 222 -4.71 5.47 -13.38
C TYR A 222 -5.50 4.23 -12.94
N VAL A 223 -6.13 3.54 -13.87
CA VAL A 223 -7.05 2.46 -13.55
C VAL A 223 -6.29 1.21 -13.09
N TYR A 224 -6.83 0.53 -12.07
CA TYR A 224 -6.36 -0.76 -11.62
C TYR A 224 -7.20 -1.87 -12.29
N CYS A 225 -6.54 -2.90 -12.85
CA CYS A 225 -7.18 -4.07 -13.46
C CYS A 225 -8.39 -3.73 -14.36
N ALA A 226 -8.30 -2.68 -15.19
CA ALA A 226 -9.38 -2.21 -16.06
C ALA A 226 -10.74 -2.02 -15.34
N ASN A 227 -10.73 -1.64 -14.06
CA ASN A 227 -11.88 -1.57 -13.14
C ASN A 227 -12.60 -2.91 -12.89
N ASN A 228 -11.93 -4.03 -13.06
CA ASN A 228 -12.49 -5.37 -12.83
C ASN A 228 -11.48 -6.30 -12.12
N PRO A 229 -11.05 -5.97 -10.90
CA PRO A 229 -9.98 -6.68 -10.19
C PRO A 229 -10.35 -8.11 -9.81
N VAL A 230 -11.63 -8.45 -9.78
CA VAL A 230 -12.09 -9.82 -9.44
C VAL A 230 -11.82 -10.81 -10.59
N ASN A 231 -11.72 -10.35 -11.84
CA ASN A 231 -11.55 -11.19 -13.02
C ASN A 231 -10.20 -10.99 -13.73
N TYR A 232 -9.30 -10.18 -13.17
CA TYR A 232 -7.96 -9.91 -13.70
C TYR A 232 -6.89 -10.55 -12.84
#